data_9bfaf58dd0b241c06d5462dc09a65493
#
_entry.id   9bfaf58dd0b241c06d5462dc09a65493
#
_cell.length_a   1.000
_cell.length_b   1.000
_cell.length_c   1.000
_cell.angle_alpha   90.00
_cell.angle_beta   90.00
_cell.angle_gamma   90.00
#
_symmetry.space_group_name_H-M   'P 1'
#
loop_
_entity.id
_entity.type
_entity.pdbx_description
1 polymer ?
#
loop_
_entity_poly.entity_id
_entity_poly.type
_entity_poly.pdbx_seq_one_letter_code
_entity_poly.pdbx_strand_id
1 'polypeptide(L)'
;MLHGIDPSTDADYHRNFRTLDPIQPPAFEGTRETVVPLASLVSPEVLRRSAFYRGFMVPNGYRHVTDMFLRRDGRIVGVASLLRCEDKPPFDSDEIAILKKLQCYVEYALHGVAGDRSSGDRETLRRALPLTERELDVVELVLQGCSNKAIQHKLDISLATVKTHLLRIFEKGGVSSRAALMARLLRLH
;
A
#
# COMPACT_ATOMS: atom_id res chain seq x y z
N MET A 1 10.68 -11.54 1.82
CA MET A 1 9.95 -12.81 2.15
C MET A 1 8.62 -12.74 1.44
N LEU A 2 8.36 -13.67 0.53
CA LEU A 2 7.09 -13.76 -0.19
C LEU A 2 6.08 -14.50 0.70
N HIS A 3 4.92 -13.89 0.94
CA HIS A 3 3.86 -14.53 1.71
C HIS A 3 2.92 -15.29 0.76
N GLY A 4 2.67 -16.55 1.01
CA GLY A 4 1.81 -17.40 0.15
C GLY A 4 2.52 -18.06 -1.03
N ILE A 5 3.84 -17.93 -1.16
CA ILE A 5 4.65 -18.60 -2.16
C ILE A 5 5.62 -19.56 -1.44
N ASP A 6 5.85 -20.72 -2.05
CA ASP A 6 6.81 -21.69 -1.52
C ASP A 6 8.22 -21.06 -1.44
N PRO A 7 8.95 -21.25 -0.33
CA PRO A 7 10.31 -20.70 -0.19
C PRO A 7 11.29 -21.12 -1.29
N SER A 8 11.11 -22.29 -1.89
CA SER A 8 11.95 -22.74 -3.00
C SER A 8 11.68 -21.94 -4.28
N THR A 9 10.43 -21.57 -4.53
CA THR A 9 10.02 -20.72 -5.65
C THR A 9 10.56 -19.30 -5.49
N ASP A 10 10.54 -18.76 -4.26
CA ASP A 10 11.14 -17.46 -3.94
C ASP A 10 12.67 -17.48 -4.19
N ALA A 11 13.35 -18.50 -3.70
CA ALA A 11 14.79 -18.65 -3.91
C ALA A 11 15.16 -18.80 -5.39
N ASP A 12 14.35 -19.53 -6.18
CA ASP A 12 14.55 -19.71 -7.61
C ASP A 12 14.34 -18.40 -8.38
N TYR A 13 13.27 -17.64 -8.05
CA TYR A 13 13.03 -16.32 -8.62
C TYR A 13 14.24 -15.40 -8.41
N HIS A 14 14.71 -15.26 -7.17
CA HIS A 14 15.82 -14.38 -6.86
C HIS A 14 17.14 -14.79 -7.52
N ARG A 15 17.37 -16.08 -7.71
CA ARG A 15 18.61 -16.61 -8.29
C ARG A 15 18.64 -16.53 -9.81
N ASN A 16 17.51 -16.86 -10.45
CA ASN A 16 17.49 -17.17 -11.89
C ASN A 16 16.59 -16.25 -12.73
N PHE A 17 15.57 -15.63 -12.14
CA PHE A 17 14.53 -14.93 -12.91
C PHE A 17 14.37 -13.45 -12.60
N ARG A 18 14.87 -12.96 -11.49
CA ARG A 18 14.75 -11.56 -11.09
C ARG A 18 15.23 -10.57 -12.16
N THR A 19 16.31 -10.88 -12.85
CA THR A 19 16.87 -10.03 -13.92
C THR A 19 16.11 -10.15 -15.25
N LEU A 20 15.30 -11.21 -15.39
CA LEU A 20 14.47 -11.46 -16.56
C LEU A 20 13.04 -10.95 -16.42
N ASP A 21 12.67 -10.53 -15.20
CA ASP A 21 11.35 -9.97 -14.90
C ASP A 21 11.20 -8.63 -15.63
N PRO A 22 10.13 -8.44 -16.43
CA PRO A 22 9.90 -7.17 -17.11
C PRO A 22 9.58 -6.00 -16.16
N ILE A 23 9.09 -6.30 -14.92
CA ILE A 23 8.83 -5.28 -13.91
C ILE A 23 10.10 -5.09 -13.06
N GLN A 24 10.99 -4.22 -13.51
CA GLN A 24 12.22 -3.90 -12.79
C GLN A 24 12.01 -2.66 -11.92
N PRO A 25 11.98 -2.76 -10.57
CA PRO A 25 11.76 -1.62 -9.69
C PRO A 25 12.65 -0.39 -9.98
N PRO A 26 13.96 -0.55 -10.34
CA PRO A 26 14.79 0.59 -10.68
C PRO A 26 14.30 1.42 -11.87
N ALA A 27 13.60 0.81 -12.82
CA ALA A 27 13.04 1.52 -13.97
C ALA A 27 11.87 2.45 -13.60
N PHE A 28 11.29 2.24 -12.42
CA PHE A 28 10.18 3.03 -11.88
C PHE A 28 10.61 4.03 -10.80
N GLU A 29 11.90 4.07 -10.44
CA GLU A 29 12.42 5.13 -9.59
C GLU A 29 12.24 6.50 -10.29
N GLY A 30 11.74 7.47 -9.55
CA GLY A 30 11.42 8.81 -10.11
C GLY A 30 10.12 8.89 -10.91
N THR A 31 9.41 7.78 -11.17
CA THR A 31 8.06 7.81 -11.75
C THR A 31 7.00 7.97 -10.66
N ARG A 32 5.74 8.28 -11.07
CA ARG A 32 4.57 8.31 -10.17
C ARG A 32 3.77 7.00 -10.18
N GLU A 33 4.23 5.99 -10.91
CA GLU A 33 3.55 4.70 -10.96
C GLU A 33 3.65 3.98 -9.62
N THR A 34 2.50 3.58 -9.09
CA THR A 34 2.40 2.88 -7.81
C THR A 34 1.94 1.44 -7.95
N VAL A 35 1.17 1.14 -9.00
CA VAL A 35 0.66 -0.20 -9.31
C VAL A 35 0.84 -0.43 -10.80
N VAL A 36 1.58 -1.46 -11.15
CA VAL A 36 2.00 -1.76 -12.51
C VAL A 36 1.60 -3.19 -12.89
N PRO A 37 0.55 -3.36 -13.71
CA PRO A 37 0.25 -4.66 -14.31
C PRO A 37 1.32 -5.03 -15.34
N LEU A 38 1.79 -6.27 -15.32
CA LEU A 38 2.75 -6.78 -16.30
C LEU A 38 2.23 -6.62 -17.74
N ALA A 39 0.91 -6.81 -17.94
CA ALA A 39 0.26 -6.64 -19.23
C ALA A 39 0.29 -5.20 -19.79
N SER A 40 0.56 -4.19 -18.96
CA SER A 40 0.75 -2.80 -19.43
C SER A 40 2.14 -2.53 -20.00
N LEU A 41 3.12 -3.38 -19.68
CA LEU A 41 4.52 -3.21 -20.09
C LEU A 41 4.88 -4.08 -21.29
N VAL A 42 4.30 -5.25 -21.40
CA VAL A 42 4.68 -6.26 -22.40
C VAL A 42 3.44 -6.85 -23.04
N SER A 43 3.39 -6.90 -24.37
CA SER A 43 2.30 -7.55 -25.06
C SER A 43 2.25 -9.04 -24.74
N PRO A 44 1.05 -9.68 -24.77
CA PRO A 44 0.91 -11.10 -24.47
C PRO A 44 1.78 -12.02 -25.36
N GLU A 45 2.02 -11.60 -26.60
CA GLU A 45 2.83 -12.37 -27.55
C GLU A 45 4.32 -12.34 -27.19
N VAL A 46 4.83 -11.16 -26.83
CA VAL A 46 6.22 -10.98 -26.40
C VAL A 46 6.44 -11.68 -25.06
N LEU A 47 5.50 -11.53 -24.12
CA LEU A 47 5.59 -12.18 -22.81
C LEU A 47 5.66 -13.70 -22.96
N ARG A 48 4.76 -14.31 -23.74
CA ARG A 48 4.76 -15.78 -23.94
C ARG A 48 6.05 -16.34 -24.52
N ARG A 49 6.82 -15.54 -25.24
CA ARG A 49 8.13 -15.92 -25.80
C ARG A 49 9.28 -15.70 -24.80
N SER A 50 9.09 -14.95 -23.75
CA SER A 50 10.15 -14.60 -22.80
C SER A 50 10.61 -15.81 -21.98
N ALA A 51 11.86 -15.82 -21.56
CA ALA A 51 12.41 -16.81 -20.65
C ALA A 51 11.75 -16.71 -19.25
N PHE A 52 11.39 -15.52 -18.82
CA PHE A 52 10.67 -15.29 -17.57
C PHE A 52 9.31 -16.00 -17.57
N TYR A 53 8.51 -15.83 -18.61
CA TYR A 53 7.20 -16.48 -18.70
C TYR A 53 7.31 -18.01 -18.74
N ARG A 54 8.16 -18.52 -19.64
CA ARG A 54 8.28 -19.97 -19.85
C ARG A 54 9.01 -20.70 -18.72
N GLY A 55 10.01 -20.06 -18.13
CA GLY A 55 10.85 -20.67 -17.10
C GLY A 55 10.33 -20.46 -15.68
N PHE A 56 9.62 -19.36 -15.42
CA PHE A 56 9.14 -19.04 -14.09
C PHE A 56 7.61 -19.03 -13.97
N MET A 57 6.92 -18.24 -14.80
CA MET A 57 5.47 -18.07 -14.61
C MET A 57 4.71 -19.37 -14.89
N VAL A 58 4.94 -19.99 -16.04
CA VAL A 58 4.21 -21.22 -16.46
C VAL A 58 4.44 -22.39 -15.52
N PRO A 59 5.68 -22.75 -15.13
CA PRO A 59 5.91 -23.86 -14.21
C PRO A 59 5.27 -23.68 -12.84
N ASN A 60 5.14 -22.45 -12.38
CA ASN A 60 4.50 -22.12 -11.10
C ASN A 60 2.99 -21.85 -11.21
N GLY A 61 2.39 -22.04 -12.40
CA GLY A 61 0.96 -21.84 -12.63
C GLY A 61 0.53 -20.38 -12.73
N TYR A 62 1.46 -19.42 -12.73
CA TYR A 62 1.14 -18.00 -12.82
C TYR A 62 0.86 -17.56 -14.25
N ARG A 63 -0.12 -16.67 -14.44
CA ARG A 63 -0.47 -16.10 -15.74
C ARG A 63 -0.51 -14.59 -15.76
N HIS A 64 -0.93 -13.97 -14.65
CA HIS A 64 -1.04 -12.53 -14.53
C HIS A 64 -0.30 -12.04 -13.28
N VAL A 65 0.45 -10.96 -13.45
CA VAL A 65 1.23 -10.32 -12.39
C VAL A 65 0.89 -8.84 -12.36
N THR A 66 0.75 -8.30 -11.18
CA THR A 66 0.64 -6.87 -10.93
C THR A 66 1.49 -6.54 -9.72
N ASP A 67 2.44 -5.64 -9.88
CA ASP A 67 3.31 -5.18 -8.81
C ASP A 67 2.79 -3.88 -8.23
N MET A 68 2.85 -3.79 -6.91
CA MET A 68 2.55 -2.61 -6.14
C MET A 68 3.83 -2.13 -5.48
N PHE A 69 4.32 -0.95 -5.88
CA PHE A 69 5.52 -0.35 -5.33
C PHE A 69 5.21 0.37 -4.03
N LEU A 70 6.02 0.10 -3.03
CA LEU A 70 5.97 0.73 -1.72
C LEU A 70 7.15 1.68 -1.59
N ARG A 71 6.87 2.97 -1.37
CA ARG A 71 7.89 4.01 -1.39
C ARG A 71 8.10 4.62 -0.02
N ARG A 72 9.32 5.09 0.21
CA ARG A 72 9.67 5.98 1.32
C ARG A 72 10.57 7.07 0.78
N ASP A 73 10.26 8.34 1.05
CA ASP A 73 11.01 9.50 0.57
C ASP A 73 11.24 9.47 -0.96
N GLY A 74 10.20 9.06 -1.70
CA GLY A 74 10.22 8.93 -3.14
C GLY A 74 10.93 7.69 -3.70
N ARG A 75 11.66 6.91 -2.89
CA ARG A 75 12.37 5.70 -3.29
C ARG A 75 11.54 4.45 -3.08
N ILE A 76 11.64 3.48 -3.98
CA ILE A 76 11.01 2.17 -3.81
C ILE A 76 11.77 1.38 -2.75
N VAL A 77 11.12 1.12 -1.61
CA VAL A 77 11.66 0.35 -0.48
C VAL A 77 11.10 -1.06 -0.40
N GLY A 78 10.05 -1.35 -1.17
CA GLY A 78 9.45 -2.68 -1.24
C GLY A 78 8.55 -2.83 -2.45
N VAL A 79 8.28 -4.07 -2.80
CA VAL A 79 7.33 -4.46 -3.86
C VAL A 79 6.41 -5.53 -3.31
N ALA A 80 5.12 -5.35 -3.53
CA ALA A 80 4.13 -6.39 -3.28
C ALA A 80 3.62 -6.91 -4.63
N SER A 81 4.02 -8.12 -5.00
CA SER A 81 3.61 -8.77 -6.25
C SER A 81 2.33 -9.58 -6.03
N LEU A 82 1.31 -9.28 -6.82
CA LEU A 82 0.06 -10.01 -6.85
C LEU A 82 0.05 -10.93 -8.07
N LEU A 83 -0.06 -12.23 -7.80
CA LEU A 83 0.03 -13.27 -8.81
C LEU A 83 -1.33 -13.95 -8.98
N ARG A 84 -1.72 -14.21 -10.22
CA ARG A 84 -2.94 -14.97 -10.55
C ARG A 84 -2.60 -16.17 -11.41
N CYS A 85 -3.25 -17.27 -11.08
CA CYS A 85 -3.20 -18.52 -11.86
C CYS A 85 -4.11 -18.43 -13.08
N GLU A 86 -4.08 -19.49 -13.90
CA GLU A 86 -4.79 -19.56 -15.19
C GLU A 86 -6.32 -19.53 -15.05
N ASP A 87 -6.85 -19.96 -13.92
CA ASP A 87 -8.28 -19.97 -13.60
C ASP A 87 -8.86 -18.58 -13.30
N LYS A 88 -8.02 -17.55 -13.22
CA LYS A 88 -8.43 -16.17 -12.93
C LYS A 88 -8.22 -15.27 -14.15
N PRO A 89 -9.15 -14.33 -14.40
CA PRO A 89 -8.97 -13.33 -15.46
C PRO A 89 -7.81 -12.38 -15.12
N PRO A 90 -7.28 -11.63 -16.11
CA PRO A 90 -6.36 -10.52 -15.86
C PRO A 90 -6.95 -9.53 -14.84
N PHE A 91 -6.09 -8.76 -14.18
CA PHE A 91 -6.54 -7.65 -13.32
C PHE A 91 -7.23 -6.59 -14.18
N ASP A 92 -8.46 -6.27 -13.84
CA ASP A 92 -9.24 -5.24 -14.53
C ASP A 92 -8.94 -3.81 -13.99
N SER A 93 -9.53 -2.81 -14.62
CA SER A 93 -9.33 -1.40 -14.27
C SER A 93 -9.80 -1.07 -12.85
N ASP A 94 -10.90 -1.69 -12.40
CA ASP A 94 -11.48 -1.42 -11.08
C ASP A 94 -10.62 -2.04 -9.98
N GLU A 95 -10.13 -3.23 -10.20
CA GLU A 95 -9.19 -3.90 -9.31
C GLU A 95 -7.87 -3.12 -9.21
N ILE A 96 -7.32 -2.64 -10.32
CA ILE A 96 -6.13 -1.78 -10.31
C ILE A 96 -6.40 -0.47 -9.56
N ALA A 97 -7.58 0.13 -9.70
CA ALA A 97 -7.95 1.32 -8.94
C ALA A 97 -8.06 1.04 -7.42
N ILE A 98 -8.55 -0.15 -7.04
CA ILE A 98 -8.57 -0.60 -5.65
C ILE A 98 -7.14 -0.80 -5.12
N LEU A 99 -6.26 -1.45 -5.90
CA LEU A 99 -4.87 -1.67 -5.52
C LEU A 99 -4.11 -0.35 -5.34
N LYS A 100 -4.34 0.65 -6.22
CA LYS A 100 -3.76 2.00 -6.07
C LYS A 100 -4.21 2.68 -4.77
N LYS A 101 -5.46 2.49 -4.36
CA LYS A 101 -5.94 2.99 -3.06
C LYS A 101 -5.32 2.22 -1.90
N LEU A 102 -5.25 0.90 -2.00
CA LEU A 102 -4.65 0.05 -0.97
C LEU A 102 -3.15 0.35 -0.78
N GLN A 103 -2.44 0.61 -1.86
CA GLN A 103 -1.01 0.93 -1.85
C GLN A 103 -0.70 2.10 -0.89
N CYS A 104 -1.49 3.18 -0.93
CA CYS A 104 -1.33 4.31 -0.02
C CYS A 104 -1.47 3.90 1.46
N TYR A 105 -2.39 2.98 1.79
CA TYR A 105 -2.56 2.49 3.16
C TYR A 105 -1.39 1.63 3.61
N VAL A 106 -0.88 0.78 2.71
CA VAL A 106 0.27 -0.09 3.00
C VAL A 106 1.54 0.75 3.21
N GLU A 107 1.80 1.71 2.34
CA GLU A 107 2.92 2.66 2.52
C GLU A 107 2.84 3.37 3.86
N TYR A 108 1.66 3.89 4.17
CA TYR A 108 1.45 4.57 5.43
C TYR A 108 1.69 3.67 6.64
N ALA A 109 1.20 2.42 6.60
CA ALA A 109 1.44 1.45 7.66
C ALA A 109 2.93 1.12 7.82
N LEU A 110 3.67 1.01 6.73
CA LEU A 110 5.12 0.78 6.73
C LEU A 110 5.88 1.97 7.32
N HIS A 111 5.48 3.21 7.02
CA HIS A 111 6.06 4.41 7.64
C HIS A 111 5.81 4.43 9.15
N GLY A 112 4.64 3.97 9.61
CA GLY A 112 4.28 3.93 11.02
C GLY A 112 5.02 2.86 11.84
N VAL A 113 5.44 1.76 11.22
CA VAL A 113 6.15 0.65 11.88
C VAL A 113 7.66 0.91 12.00
N ALA A 114 8.24 1.73 11.13
CA ALA A 114 9.70 1.90 11.04
C ALA A 114 10.29 3.03 11.91
N GLY A 115 9.51 3.61 12.82
CA GLY A 115 10.01 4.50 13.87
C GLY A 115 10.37 5.92 13.39
N ASP A 116 10.09 6.83 14.27
CA ASP A 116 10.36 8.27 14.23
C ASP A 116 9.34 9.10 13.44
N ARG A 117 8.15 9.23 14.04
CA ARG A 117 7.22 10.29 13.69
C ARG A 117 7.78 11.60 14.21
N SER A 118 8.48 12.31 13.33
CA SER A 118 8.98 13.63 13.64
C SER A 118 7.82 14.60 13.93
N SER A 119 8.11 15.61 14.73
CA SER A 119 7.22 16.75 15.03
C SER A 119 6.65 17.42 13.76
N GLY A 120 7.23 17.15 12.58
CA GLY A 120 6.77 17.62 11.28
C GLY A 120 5.40 17.11 10.85
N ASP A 121 5.07 15.85 11.14
CA ASP A 121 3.77 15.27 10.75
C ASP A 121 2.61 15.90 11.51
N ARG A 122 2.79 16.16 12.81
CA ARG A 122 1.78 16.81 13.67
C ARG A 122 1.52 18.24 13.26
N GLU A 123 2.55 18.97 12.90
CA GLU A 123 2.44 20.33 12.38
C GLU A 123 1.75 20.39 11.02
N THR A 124 2.02 19.43 10.14
CA THR A 124 1.32 19.30 8.86
C THR A 124 -0.17 19.03 9.06
N LEU A 125 -0.53 18.16 10.02
CA LEU A 125 -1.92 17.90 10.39
C LEU A 125 -2.62 19.13 10.95
N ARG A 126 -1.94 19.92 11.80
CA ARG A 126 -2.47 21.20 12.35
C ARG A 126 -2.76 22.22 11.26
N ARG A 127 -1.89 22.33 10.27
CA ARG A 127 -2.08 23.26 9.13
C ARG A 127 -3.21 22.81 8.20
N ALA A 128 -3.39 21.50 8.03
CA ALA A 128 -4.37 20.96 7.11
C ALA A 128 -5.80 20.92 7.66
N LEU A 129 -5.95 20.75 8.99
CA LEU A 129 -7.24 20.62 9.65
C LEU A 129 -7.24 21.36 11.01
N PRO A 130 -8.31 22.09 11.35
CA PRO A 130 -8.43 22.81 12.62
C PRO A 130 -8.73 21.84 13.79
N LEU A 131 -7.79 20.94 14.07
CA LEU A 131 -7.91 19.91 15.10
C LEU A 131 -7.42 20.44 16.46
N THR A 132 -8.09 20.04 17.52
CA THR A 132 -7.59 20.20 18.89
C THR A 132 -6.46 19.20 19.17
N GLU A 133 -5.65 19.45 20.23
CA GLU A 133 -4.58 18.52 20.62
C GLU A 133 -5.11 17.09 20.82
N ARG A 134 -6.28 16.96 21.45
CA ARG A 134 -6.89 15.64 21.69
C ARG A 134 -7.39 14.97 20.41
N GLU A 135 -7.87 15.75 19.46
CA GLU A 135 -8.24 15.23 18.15
C GLU A 135 -7.01 14.84 17.33
N LEU A 136 -5.90 15.56 17.47
CA LEU A 136 -4.61 15.17 16.88
C LEU A 136 -4.11 13.83 17.44
N ASP A 137 -4.17 13.62 18.77
CA ASP A 137 -3.83 12.34 19.37
C ASP A 137 -4.65 11.19 18.78
N VAL A 138 -5.96 11.42 18.61
CA VAL A 138 -6.87 10.43 18.00
C VAL A 138 -6.52 10.20 16.53
N VAL A 139 -6.25 11.26 15.74
CA VAL A 139 -5.87 11.16 14.33
C VAL A 139 -4.57 10.38 14.18
N GLU A 140 -3.57 10.64 14.98
CA GLU A 140 -2.30 9.89 14.94
C GLU A 140 -2.51 8.39 15.18
N LEU A 141 -3.36 8.02 16.12
CA LEU A 141 -3.69 6.62 16.38
C LEU A 141 -4.56 6.00 15.26
N VAL A 142 -5.44 6.80 14.63
CA VAL A 142 -6.18 6.39 13.43
C VAL A 142 -5.21 6.09 12.30
N LEU A 143 -4.27 6.96 12.08
CA LEU A 143 -3.22 6.81 11.08
C LEU A 143 -2.30 5.60 11.38
N GLN A 144 -2.12 5.22 12.64
CA GLN A 144 -1.43 3.98 13.07
C GLN A 144 -2.26 2.71 12.85
N GLY A 145 -3.46 2.81 12.28
CA GLY A 145 -4.34 1.67 12.09
C GLY A 145 -5.02 1.18 13.38
N CYS A 146 -4.91 1.90 14.50
CA CYS A 146 -5.49 1.50 15.77
C CYS A 146 -7.02 1.41 15.69
N SER A 147 -7.61 0.32 16.14
CA SER A 147 -9.07 0.21 16.31
C SER A 147 -9.56 1.18 17.39
N ASN A 148 -10.87 1.49 17.41
CA ASN A 148 -11.45 2.35 18.45
C ASN A 148 -11.19 1.81 19.87
N LYS A 149 -11.17 0.48 20.06
CA LYS A 149 -10.77 -0.15 21.34
C LYS A 149 -9.31 0.11 21.68
N ALA A 150 -8.42 0.02 20.71
CA ALA A 150 -7.00 0.30 20.92
C ALA A 150 -6.76 1.79 21.25
N ILE A 151 -7.49 2.71 20.59
CA ILE A 151 -7.45 4.15 20.88
C ILE A 151 -7.95 4.42 22.30
N GLN A 152 -9.08 3.80 22.68
CA GLN A 152 -9.62 3.88 24.04
C GLN A 152 -8.56 3.54 25.09
N HIS A 153 -7.88 2.40 24.93
CA HIS A 153 -6.84 1.95 25.87
C HIS A 153 -5.61 2.85 25.88
N LYS A 154 -5.14 3.27 24.71
CA LYS A 154 -3.93 4.10 24.59
C LYS A 154 -4.11 5.51 25.14
N LEU A 155 -5.31 6.07 25.03
CA LEU A 155 -5.62 7.42 25.46
C LEU A 155 -6.33 7.48 26.84
N ASP A 156 -6.61 6.34 27.43
CA ASP A 156 -7.34 6.20 28.70
C ASP A 156 -8.66 6.99 28.72
N ILE A 157 -9.49 6.77 27.71
CA ILE A 157 -10.81 7.41 27.55
C ILE A 157 -11.89 6.38 27.24
N SER A 158 -13.16 6.76 27.38
CA SER A 158 -14.27 5.85 27.05
C SER A 158 -14.39 5.63 25.52
N LEU A 159 -14.95 4.49 25.12
CA LEU A 159 -15.26 4.21 23.72
C LEU A 159 -16.24 5.24 23.12
N ALA A 160 -17.16 5.75 23.94
CA ALA A 160 -18.07 6.83 23.54
C ALA A 160 -17.31 8.11 23.24
N THR A 161 -16.30 8.45 24.07
CA THR A 161 -15.43 9.61 23.85
C THR A 161 -14.61 9.49 22.57
N VAL A 162 -14.06 8.29 22.28
CA VAL A 162 -13.36 8.03 21.01
C VAL A 162 -14.28 8.27 19.81
N LYS A 163 -15.52 7.75 19.84
CA LYS A 163 -16.51 7.96 18.79
C LYS A 163 -16.85 9.43 18.59
N THR A 164 -17.00 10.19 19.69
CA THR A 164 -17.29 11.63 19.65
C THR A 164 -16.12 12.40 19.01
N HIS A 165 -14.87 12.09 19.36
CA HIS A 165 -13.72 12.70 18.70
C HIS A 165 -13.68 12.38 17.22
N LEU A 166 -13.92 11.12 16.83
CA LEU A 166 -13.94 10.73 15.41
C LEU A 166 -15.01 11.48 14.61
N LEU A 167 -16.23 11.64 15.17
CA LEU A 167 -17.28 12.42 14.50
C LEU A 167 -16.83 13.86 14.25
N ARG A 168 -16.30 14.54 15.27
CA ARG A 168 -15.79 15.92 15.13
C ARG A 168 -14.63 16.01 14.12
N ILE A 169 -13.75 15.02 14.12
CA ILE A 169 -12.64 14.95 13.15
C ILE A 169 -13.19 14.76 11.73
N PHE A 170 -14.22 13.93 11.55
CA PHE A 170 -14.85 13.73 10.25
C PHE A 170 -15.52 15.01 9.75
N GLU A 171 -16.25 15.71 10.62
CA GLU A 171 -16.87 17.00 10.30
C GLU A 171 -15.82 18.03 9.87
N LYS A 172 -14.76 18.23 10.68
CA LYS A 172 -13.65 19.15 10.37
C LYS A 172 -12.90 18.74 9.10
N GLY A 173 -12.78 17.43 8.86
CA GLY A 173 -12.18 16.88 7.66
C GLY A 173 -13.10 16.84 6.43
N GLY A 174 -14.38 17.24 6.54
CA GLY A 174 -15.33 17.16 5.42
C GLY A 174 -15.46 15.73 4.86
N VAL A 175 -15.39 14.70 5.71
CA VAL A 175 -15.42 13.28 5.33
C VAL A 175 -16.47 12.53 6.15
N SER A 176 -16.99 11.44 5.59
CA SER A 176 -18.08 10.66 6.23
C SER A 176 -17.59 9.32 6.81
N SER A 177 -16.33 8.98 6.66
CA SER A 177 -15.83 7.68 7.10
C SER A 177 -14.34 7.73 7.48
N ARG A 178 -13.92 6.75 8.28
CA ARG A 178 -12.50 6.55 8.64
C ARG A 178 -11.62 6.37 7.39
N ALA A 179 -12.10 5.60 6.41
CA ALA A 179 -11.37 5.37 5.17
C ALA A 179 -11.19 6.67 4.38
N ALA A 180 -12.26 7.49 4.28
CA ALA A 180 -12.18 8.78 3.62
C ALA A 180 -11.26 9.76 4.37
N LEU A 181 -11.26 9.76 5.71
CA LEU A 181 -10.33 10.54 6.52
C LEU A 181 -8.87 10.16 6.19
N MET A 182 -8.57 8.87 6.25
CA MET A 182 -7.22 8.38 5.95
C MET A 182 -6.79 8.76 4.53
N ALA A 183 -7.64 8.54 3.52
CA ALA A 183 -7.34 8.91 2.15
C ALA A 183 -7.09 10.42 1.97
N ARG A 184 -7.79 11.28 2.74
CA ARG A 184 -7.55 12.73 2.75
C ARG A 184 -6.20 13.08 3.38
N LEU A 185 -5.90 12.51 4.54
CA LEU A 185 -4.67 12.78 5.28
C LEU A 185 -3.42 12.30 4.55
N LEU A 186 -3.51 11.15 3.87
CA LEU A 186 -2.41 10.61 3.06
C LEU A 186 -2.06 11.46 1.83
N ARG A 187 -2.97 12.34 1.38
CA ARG A 187 -2.70 13.29 0.28
C ARG A 187 -1.99 14.55 0.74
N LEU A 188 -1.81 14.74 2.03
CA LEU A 188 -1.13 15.91 2.59
C LEU A 188 0.39 15.71 2.70
N HIS A 189 0.82 14.48 2.50
CA HIS A 189 2.22 14.06 2.43
C HIS A 189 2.58 13.68 0.99
#